data_47a71a0488829a0bfb917bdc938bd994
#
_entry.id   47a71a0488829a0bfb917bdc938bd994
#
_cell.length_a   1.000
_cell.length_b   1.000
_cell.length_c   1.000
_cell.angle_alpha   90.00
_cell.angle_beta   90.00
_cell.angle_gamma   90.00
#
_symmetry.space_group_name_H-M   'P 1'
#
loop_
_entity.id
_entity.type
_entity.pdbx_description
1 polymer ?
#
loop_
_entity_poly.entity_id
_entity_poly.type
_entity_poly.pdbx_seq_one_letter_code
_entity_poly.pdbx_strand_id
1 'polypeptide(L)'
;MRTFRAAETAAALLLAALLALATACGSRLPESAFETRPTATSPSDGEPLRIGIISSATSPVGGDAFTGPRDGARAWFDALNARGGLDGRRVEVVTCDDGGSGVGNNECVHRLIDERKVFALVATTAFDYAGAPLVSRAGVPDIGGQPLTPAYDTYPHLYGIYGSSAPRTGAAPGWHGVLYGGTEVYRWFERETGARTAAVVSYNQAASAAYARLVTQGLRAEGYRVVDEQVDFALPNFRAVAADLKAQGADLVFDALDTHGNTRLCEAMDEVGVHVTAKVTNVQNWSSTVSRDYAKSPVCRNTLWVTGSSRNYADEHHPAVREFREAMGEGSVSQWQLEGWAAAMWFTDAARSCLAEGSLTRACVERFVNRAEPYTARGLLLPVRFERLPEPPKTRHTCLSVARWQDDRGWVTQGDMDTDCATVPQLGYRP
;
A
#
# COMPACT_ATOMS: atom_id res chain seq x y z
N MET A 1 43.75 2.87 -50.60
CA MET A 1 43.76 2.59 -49.14
C MET A 1 43.40 3.80 -48.26
N ARG A 2 43.11 5.00 -48.77
CA ARG A 2 42.75 6.20 -47.96
C ARG A 2 41.21 6.41 -47.79
N THR A 3 40.40 5.81 -48.62
CA THR A 3 38.91 5.98 -48.60
C THR A 3 38.19 5.07 -47.59
N PHE A 4 38.77 3.95 -47.20
CA PHE A 4 38.19 3.02 -46.20
C PHE A 4 38.27 3.52 -44.75
N ARG A 5 39.34 4.26 -44.39
CA ARG A 5 39.52 4.81 -43.03
C ARG A 5 38.59 5.97 -42.69
N ALA A 6 38.12 6.72 -43.69
CA ALA A 6 37.18 7.82 -43.47
C ALA A 6 35.74 7.35 -43.19
N ALA A 7 35.36 6.20 -43.75
CA ALA A 7 34.03 5.63 -43.51
C ALA A 7 33.90 4.99 -42.11
N GLU A 8 34.96 4.35 -41.61
CA GLU A 8 34.99 3.75 -40.26
C GLU A 8 34.98 4.83 -39.15
N THR A 9 35.67 5.96 -39.36
CA THR A 9 35.66 7.07 -38.40
C THR A 9 34.29 7.80 -38.38
N ALA A 10 33.62 7.95 -39.52
CA ALA A 10 32.29 8.53 -39.59
C ALA A 10 31.21 7.62 -38.94
N ALA A 11 31.32 6.31 -39.11
CA ALA A 11 30.42 5.34 -38.50
C ALA A 11 30.61 5.27 -36.96
N ALA A 12 31.83 5.36 -36.48
CA ALA A 12 32.16 5.37 -35.04
C ALA A 12 31.65 6.66 -34.36
N LEU A 13 31.75 7.82 -35.03
CA LEU A 13 31.22 9.08 -34.53
C LEU A 13 29.67 9.14 -34.51
N LEU A 14 29.03 8.53 -35.49
CA LEU A 14 27.56 8.42 -35.53
C LEU A 14 27.05 7.44 -34.45
N LEU A 15 27.77 6.35 -34.18
CA LEU A 15 27.40 5.42 -33.10
C LEU A 15 27.59 6.06 -31.70
N ALA A 16 28.65 6.84 -31.51
CA ALA A 16 28.92 7.58 -30.28
C ALA A 16 27.87 8.70 -30.06
N ALA A 17 27.40 9.38 -31.11
CA ALA A 17 26.34 10.37 -31.03
C ALA A 17 24.96 9.74 -30.73
N LEU A 18 24.67 8.57 -31.27
CA LEU A 18 23.44 7.80 -30.96
C LEU A 18 23.42 7.25 -29.53
N LEU A 19 24.59 6.81 -29.01
CA LEU A 19 24.71 6.39 -27.61
C LEU A 19 24.59 7.57 -26.63
N ALA A 20 25.05 8.76 -26.97
CA ALA A 20 24.90 9.97 -26.16
C ALA A 20 23.44 10.46 -26.10
N LEU A 21 22.63 10.20 -27.14
CA LEU A 21 21.19 10.53 -27.18
C LEU A 21 20.33 9.52 -26.39
N ALA A 22 20.81 8.30 -26.20
CA ALA A 22 20.08 7.27 -25.45
C ALA A 22 20.17 7.47 -23.91
N THR A 23 21.09 8.29 -23.41
CA THR A 23 21.21 8.60 -21.97
C THR A 23 20.34 9.76 -21.50
N ALA A 24 19.56 10.40 -22.37
CA ALA A 24 18.77 11.59 -22.07
C ALA A 24 17.30 11.30 -21.66
N CYS A 25 16.88 10.05 -21.56
CA CYS A 25 15.54 9.71 -21.08
C CYS A 25 15.53 9.28 -19.63
N GLY A 26 15.68 10.25 -18.74
CA GLY A 26 15.58 10.07 -17.30
C GLY A 26 16.02 11.34 -16.57
N SER A 27 15.37 12.48 -16.85
CA SER A 27 15.61 13.70 -16.06
C SER A 27 15.11 13.49 -14.65
N ARG A 28 15.98 12.99 -13.77
CA ARG A 28 15.75 13.06 -12.33
C ARG A 28 15.72 14.54 -11.96
N LEU A 29 14.60 14.96 -11.39
CA LEU A 29 14.49 16.31 -10.87
C LEU A 29 15.51 16.50 -9.75
N PRO A 30 16.18 17.65 -9.66
CA PRO A 30 17.10 17.93 -8.57
C PRO A 30 16.35 17.94 -7.23
N GLU A 31 17.04 17.55 -6.17
CA GLU A 31 16.50 17.53 -4.80
C GLU A 31 15.88 18.86 -4.39
N SER A 32 16.48 19.97 -4.80
CA SER A 32 15.95 21.34 -4.63
C SER A 32 14.58 21.58 -5.27
N ALA A 33 14.16 20.78 -6.26
CA ALA A 33 12.82 20.90 -6.86
C ALA A 33 11.70 20.46 -5.90
N PHE A 34 12.04 19.74 -4.82
CA PHE A 34 11.10 19.26 -3.80
C PHE A 34 11.18 20.06 -2.50
N GLU A 35 12.10 21.02 -2.40
CA GLU A 35 12.26 21.90 -1.25
C GLU A 35 11.35 23.16 -1.29
N THR A 36 10.50 23.30 -2.32
CA THR A 36 9.58 24.43 -2.43
C THR A 36 8.62 24.45 -1.25
N ARG A 37 8.64 25.56 -0.49
CA ARG A 37 7.64 25.85 0.54
C ARG A 37 6.25 25.65 -0.05
N PRO A 38 5.37 24.89 0.62
CA PRO A 38 3.97 24.80 0.21
C PRO A 38 3.41 26.21 0.09
N THR A 39 2.97 26.58 -1.10
CA THR A 39 2.23 27.84 -1.27
C THR A 39 1.02 27.77 -0.36
N ALA A 40 0.88 28.74 0.53
CA ALA A 40 -0.23 28.81 1.46
C ALA A 40 -1.53 29.02 0.66
N THR A 41 -2.15 27.92 0.25
CA THR A 41 -3.52 27.93 -0.24
C THR A 41 -4.41 27.71 0.97
N SER A 42 -4.82 28.83 1.60
CA SER A 42 -5.96 28.81 2.50
C SER A 42 -7.21 28.87 1.62
N PRO A 43 -8.14 27.93 1.76
CA PRO A 43 -9.42 28.06 1.09
C PRO A 43 -10.17 29.29 1.63
N SER A 44 -10.90 30.02 0.76
CA SER A 44 -11.72 31.16 1.18
C SER A 44 -12.86 30.69 2.10
N ASP A 45 -13.21 31.51 3.08
CA ASP A 45 -14.33 31.25 3.99
C ASP A 45 -15.63 31.07 3.19
N GLY A 46 -16.35 29.95 3.45
CA GLY A 46 -17.62 29.64 2.81
C GLY A 46 -17.55 28.70 1.59
N GLU A 47 -16.39 28.53 0.93
CA GLU A 47 -16.24 27.53 -0.14
C GLU A 47 -16.02 26.12 0.42
N PRO A 48 -16.53 25.07 -0.26
CA PRO A 48 -16.23 23.68 0.15
C PRO A 48 -14.72 23.41 0.17
N LEU A 49 -14.26 22.67 1.15
CA LEU A 49 -12.90 22.17 1.18
C LEU A 49 -12.79 20.97 0.22
N ARG A 50 -12.07 21.14 -0.89
CA ARG A 50 -11.92 20.07 -1.88
C ARG A 50 -10.79 19.13 -1.52
N ILE A 51 -11.10 17.83 -1.45
CA ILE A 51 -10.17 16.73 -1.21
C ILE A 51 -10.16 15.83 -2.44
N GLY A 52 -8.96 15.51 -2.95
CA GLY A 52 -8.79 14.60 -4.07
C GLY A 52 -8.57 13.16 -3.60
N ILE A 53 -9.10 12.20 -4.33
CA ILE A 53 -8.80 10.77 -4.14
C ILE A 53 -8.48 10.17 -5.51
N ILE A 54 -7.30 9.58 -5.65
CA ILE A 54 -6.91 8.80 -6.83
C ILE A 54 -7.07 7.32 -6.48
N SER A 55 -7.67 6.55 -7.38
CA SER A 55 -7.75 5.09 -7.23
C SER A 55 -7.59 4.39 -8.59
N SER A 56 -6.95 3.23 -8.61
CA SER A 56 -6.83 2.37 -9.80
C SER A 56 -8.07 1.48 -9.97
N ALA A 57 -9.28 2.08 -9.91
CA ALA A 57 -10.55 1.37 -9.81
C ALA A 57 -10.85 0.46 -11.01
N THR A 58 -10.42 0.85 -12.21
CA THR A 58 -10.58 0.04 -13.45
C THR A 58 -9.31 -0.68 -13.87
N SER A 59 -8.34 -0.81 -12.96
CA SER A 59 -7.12 -1.59 -13.23
C SER A 59 -7.47 -3.03 -13.60
N PRO A 60 -6.85 -3.61 -14.63
CA PRO A 60 -7.03 -5.01 -14.97
C PRO A 60 -6.47 -5.97 -13.89
N VAL A 61 -5.67 -5.45 -12.96
CA VAL A 61 -5.11 -6.18 -11.82
C VAL A 61 -5.76 -5.69 -10.54
N GLY A 62 -6.68 -6.46 -9.99
CA GLY A 62 -7.27 -6.20 -8.67
C GLY A 62 -8.11 -4.93 -8.54
N GLY A 63 -8.68 -4.40 -9.66
CA GLY A 63 -9.39 -3.12 -9.71
C GLY A 63 -10.45 -2.90 -8.62
N ASP A 64 -11.28 -3.89 -8.36
CA ASP A 64 -12.32 -3.81 -7.33
C ASP A 64 -11.74 -3.55 -5.92
N ALA A 65 -10.60 -4.17 -5.60
CA ALA A 65 -9.94 -3.96 -4.31
C ALA A 65 -9.40 -2.52 -4.17
N PHE A 66 -8.90 -1.93 -5.25
CA PHE A 66 -8.36 -0.56 -5.25
C PHE A 66 -9.42 0.53 -5.01
N THR A 67 -10.72 0.20 -5.10
CA THR A 67 -11.78 1.14 -4.72
C THR A 67 -11.93 1.29 -3.20
N GLY A 68 -11.48 0.30 -2.43
CA GLY A 68 -11.68 0.22 -0.99
C GLY A 68 -11.29 1.50 -0.24
N PRO A 69 -10.04 1.99 -0.33
CA PRO A 69 -9.63 3.20 0.39
C PRO A 69 -10.45 4.44 0.02
N ARG A 70 -10.79 4.60 -1.27
CA ARG A 70 -11.67 5.67 -1.75
C ARG A 70 -13.05 5.60 -1.07
N ASP A 71 -13.64 4.42 -1.03
CA ASP A 71 -15.00 4.25 -0.54
C ASP A 71 -15.08 4.44 0.98
N GLY A 72 -14.07 3.95 1.72
CA GLY A 72 -13.95 4.21 3.15
C GLY A 72 -13.72 5.69 3.49
N ALA A 73 -12.85 6.36 2.74
CA ALA A 73 -12.62 7.80 2.92
C ALA A 73 -13.88 8.63 2.59
N ARG A 74 -14.62 8.27 1.55
CA ARG A 74 -15.91 8.93 1.22
C ARG A 74 -16.92 8.74 2.33
N ALA A 75 -17.07 7.52 2.85
CA ALA A 75 -17.99 7.24 3.95
C ALA A 75 -17.69 8.12 5.19
N TRP A 76 -16.38 8.31 5.51
CA TRP A 76 -15.99 9.25 6.59
C TRP A 76 -16.41 10.68 6.29
N PHE A 77 -16.08 11.21 5.10
CA PHE A 77 -16.40 12.60 4.76
C PHE A 77 -17.91 12.84 4.63
N ASP A 78 -18.68 11.86 4.17
CA ASP A 78 -20.14 11.93 4.13
C ASP A 78 -20.71 11.97 5.56
N ALA A 79 -20.23 11.12 6.46
CA ALA A 79 -20.59 11.15 7.88
C ALA A 79 -20.16 12.46 8.56
N LEU A 80 -18.98 13.00 8.23
CA LEU A 80 -18.51 14.30 8.71
C LEU A 80 -19.45 15.43 8.25
N ASN A 81 -19.80 15.45 6.96
CA ASN A 81 -20.69 16.45 6.38
C ASN A 81 -22.09 16.39 6.98
N ALA A 82 -22.61 15.20 7.27
CA ALA A 82 -23.90 15.02 7.94
C ALA A 82 -23.91 15.61 9.37
N ARG A 83 -22.73 15.68 10.01
CA ARG A 83 -22.54 16.29 11.35
C ARG A 83 -22.17 17.78 11.30
N GLY A 84 -22.33 18.44 10.14
CA GLY A 84 -22.04 19.87 9.97
C GLY A 84 -20.68 20.18 9.33
N GLY A 85 -19.95 19.17 8.86
CA GLY A 85 -18.68 19.36 8.15
C GLY A 85 -17.48 19.64 9.05
N LEU A 86 -16.46 20.28 8.50
CA LEU A 86 -15.25 20.70 9.19
C LEU A 86 -15.42 22.15 9.67
N ASP A 87 -15.77 22.34 10.91
CA ASP A 87 -16.09 23.65 11.52
C ASP A 87 -17.12 24.45 10.68
N GLY A 88 -18.25 23.80 10.31
CA GLY A 88 -19.29 24.39 9.50
C GLY A 88 -19.01 24.40 7.99
N ARG A 89 -17.86 23.97 7.57
CA ARG A 89 -17.42 23.92 6.18
C ARG A 89 -17.61 22.51 5.60
N ARG A 90 -18.31 22.42 4.48
CA ARG A 90 -18.50 21.14 3.77
C ARG A 90 -17.18 20.67 3.15
N VAL A 91 -16.91 19.37 3.22
CA VAL A 91 -15.83 18.70 2.49
C VAL A 91 -16.40 18.15 1.18
N GLU A 92 -15.85 18.58 0.05
CA GLU A 92 -16.16 18.08 -1.30
C GLU A 92 -15.09 17.06 -1.70
N VAL A 93 -15.49 15.80 -1.92
CA VAL A 93 -14.58 14.73 -2.38
C VAL A 93 -14.61 14.68 -3.91
N VAL A 94 -13.45 14.85 -4.53
CA VAL A 94 -13.23 14.74 -5.98
C VAL A 94 -12.42 13.49 -6.26
N THR A 95 -13.02 12.51 -6.93
CA THR A 95 -12.35 11.24 -7.24
C THR A 95 -11.79 11.23 -8.67
N CYS A 96 -10.71 10.49 -8.88
CA CYS A 96 -10.17 10.21 -10.20
C CYS A 96 -9.72 8.74 -10.28
N ASP A 97 -10.19 8.04 -11.32
CA ASP A 97 -9.74 6.68 -11.65
C ASP A 97 -8.58 6.78 -12.65
N ASP A 98 -7.41 6.24 -12.30
CA ASP A 98 -6.21 6.26 -13.13
C ASP A 98 -6.05 5.01 -14.01
N GLY A 99 -6.99 4.07 -13.94
CA GLY A 99 -6.97 2.83 -14.71
C GLY A 99 -5.80 1.90 -14.40
N GLY A 100 -5.05 2.16 -13.33
CA GLY A 100 -3.86 1.40 -12.95
C GLY A 100 -2.65 1.69 -13.84
N SER A 101 -2.61 2.82 -14.53
CA SER A 101 -1.53 3.19 -15.44
C SER A 101 -0.85 4.50 -15.03
N GLY A 102 0.46 4.61 -15.28
CA GLY A 102 1.21 5.83 -15.00
C GLY A 102 0.73 7.03 -15.82
N VAL A 103 0.23 6.81 -17.04
CA VAL A 103 -0.35 7.88 -17.88
C VAL A 103 -1.63 8.40 -17.24
N GLY A 104 -2.58 7.51 -16.94
CA GLY A 104 -3.83 7.90 -16.28
C GLY A 104 -3.59 8.53 -14.90
N ASN A 105 -2.57 8.06 -14.16
CA ASN A 105 -2.20 8.64 -12.89
C ASN A 105 -1.70 10.09 -13.03
N ASN A 106 -0.84 10.40 -14.01
CA ASN A 106 -0.42 11.76 -14.31
C ASN A 106 -1.61 12.65 -14.70
N GLU A 107 -2.53 12.15 -15.53
CA GLU A 107 -3.76 12.89 -15.89
C GLU A 107 -4.64 13.16 -14.66
N CYS A 108 -4.82 12.18 -13.77
CA CYS A 108 -5.52 12.38 -12.51
C CYS A 108 -4.87 13.46 -11.63
N VAL A 109 -3.55 13.44 -11.50
CA VAL A 109 -2.82 14.46 -10.73
C VAL A 109 -3.05 15.86 -11.31
N HIS A 110 -2.90 16.04 -12.63
CA HIS A 110 -3.18 17.32 -13.28
C HIS A 110 -4.63 17.76 -13.07
N ARG A 111 -5.60 16.88 -13.28
CA ARG A 111 -7.02 17.19 -13.07
C ARG A 111 -7.29 17.63 -11.64
N LEU A 112 -6.80 16.91 -10.64
CA LEU A 112 -7.09 17.21 -9.24
C LEU A 112 -6.35 18.47 -8.76
N ILE A 113 -5.08 18.62 -9.10
CA ILE A 113 -4.24 19.70 -8.58
C ILE A 113 -4.42 20.99 -9.40
N ASP A 114 -4.34 20.91 -10.74
CA ASP A 114 -4.31 22.09 -11.59
C ASP A 114 -5.70 22.61 -11.96
N GLU A 115 -6.68 21.71 -12.18
CA GLU A 115 -8.03 22.12 -12.58
C GLU A 115 -8.97 22.25 -11.37
N ARG A 116 -9.04 21.19 -10.54
CA ARG A 116 -9.97 21.13 -9.40
C ARG A 116 -9.43 21.83 -8.15
N LYS A 117 -8.13 22.17 -8.11
CA LYS A 117 -7.48 22.91 -7.01
C LYS A 117 -7.73 22.26 -5.65
N VAL A 118 -7.59 20.93 -5.57
CA VAL A 118 -7.79 20.21 -4.29
C VAL A 118 -6.79 20.69 -3.25
N PHE A 119 -7.22 20.75 -2.00
CA PHE A 119 -6.37 21.15 -0.88
C PHE A 119 -5.34 20.07 -0.54
N ALA A 120 -5.77 18.82 -0.53
CA ALA A 120 -4.96 17.63 -0.24
C ALA A 120 -5.45 16.44 -1.08
N LEU A 121 -4.59 15.43 -1.25
CA LEU A 121 -4.99 14.08 -1.60
C LEU A 121 -5.16 13.27 -0.32
N VAL A 122 -6.10 12.34 -0.30
CA VAL A 122 -6.36 11.45 0.85
C VAL A 122 -6.67 10.05 0.34
N ALA A 123 -6.15 9.04 1.02
CA ALA A 123 -6.42 7.63 0.72
C ALA A 123 -6.13 7.23 -0.74
N THR A 124 -5.11 7.82 -1.36
CA THR A 124 -4.65 7.49 -2.72
C THR A 124 -4.30 6.00 -2.80
N THR A 125 -4.81 5.33 -3.85
CA THR A 125 -4.57 3.89 -4.08
C THR A 125 -4.20 3.70 -5.55
N ALA A 126 -2.98 4.09 -5.90
CA ALA A 126 -2.45 4.03 -7.26
C ALA A 126 -1.56 2.80 -7.46
N PHE A 127 -1.89 1.95 -8.43
CA PHE A 127 -1.06 0.81 -8.81
C PHE A 127 0.28 1.25 -9.43
N ASP A 128 0.25 2.34 -10.20
CA ASP A 128 1.43 3.05 -10.69
C ASP A 128 1.32 4.54 -10.35
N TYR A 129 2.05 4.98 -9.33
CA TYR A 129 2.00 6.38 -8.88
C TYR A 129 3.03 7.26 -9.62
N ALA A 130 2.96 7.27 -10.96
CA ALA A 130 3.85 8.08 -11.82
C ALA A 130 3.71 9.60 -11.59
N GLY A 131 2.55 10.06 -11.13
CA GLY A 131 2.30 11.47 -10.78
C GLY A 131 2.86 11.92 -9.43
N ALA A 132 3.41 11.02 -8.60
CA ALA A 132 3.94 11.37 -7.27
C ALA A 132 4.95 12.53 -7.28
N PRO A 133 5.90 12.64 -8.24
CA PRO A 133 6.79 13.80 -8.32
C PRO A 133 6.05 15.12 -8.55
N LEU A 134 4.93 15.11 -9.29
CA LEU A 134 4.12 16.30 -9.55
C LEU A 134 3.36 16.73 -8.29
N VAL A 135 2.75 15.78 -7.57
CA VAL A 135 2.10 16.02 -6.27
C VAL A 135 3.09 16.66 -5.30
N SER A 136 4.28 16.07 -5.19
CA SER A 136 5.32 16.54 -4.28
C SER A 136 5.81 17.97 -4.64
N ARG A 137 6.09 18.23 -5.92
CA ARG A 137 6.48 19.60 -6.37
C ARG A 137 5.40 20.65 -6.15
N ALA A 138 4.14 20.27 -6.28
CA ALA A 138 3.02 21.17 -6.02
C ALA A 138 2.81 21.45 -4.52
N GLY A 139 3.55 20.78 -3.63
CA GLY A 139 3.38 20.89 -2.19
C GLY A 139 1.95 20.53 -1.74
N VAL A 140 1.34 19.56 -2.43
CA VAL A 140 0.02 19.04 -2.06
C VAL A 140 0.23 17.81 -1.16
N PRO A 141 -0.20 17.85 0.10
CA PRO A 141 -0.07 16.69 0.96
C PRO A 141 -0.97 15.56 0.46
N ASP A 142 -0.41 14.34 0.36
CA ASP A 142 -1.15 13.10 0.12
C ASP A 142 -1.11 12.28 1.41
N ILE A 143 -2.26 12.14 2.09
CA ILE A 143 -2.34 11.61 3.45
C ILE A 143 -3.05 10.27 3.47
N GLY A 144 -2.39 9.27 4.07
CA GLY A 144 -2.95 7.94 4.28
C GLY A 144 -3.10 7.13 2.99
N GLY A 145 -2.31 7.43 1.96
CA GLY A 145 -2.32 6.64 0.73
C GLY A 145 -1.70 5.25 0.93
N GLN A 146 -2.11 4.30 0.08
CA GLN A 146 -1.59 2.93 0.11
C GLN A 146 -0.20 2.85 -0.52
N PRO A 147 0.82 2.35 0.17
CA PRO A 147 2.20 2.32 -0.34
C PRO A 147 2.44 1.14 -1.30
N LEU A 148 1.67 1.09 -2.39
CA LEU A 148 1.80 0.07 -3.44
C LEU A 148 3.05 0.27 -4.30
N THR A 149 3.60 1.48 -4.28
CA THR A 149 4.84 1.86 -4.95
C THR A 149 5.80 2.51 -3.96
N PRO A 150 7.10 2.63 -4.29
CA PRO A 150 8.07 3.30 -3.42
C PRO A 150 7.85 4.81 -3.24
N ALA A 151 6.81 5.40 -3.82
CA ALA A 151 6.58 6.85 -3.84
C ALA A 151 6.55 7.48 -2.43
N TYR A 152 5.91 6.80 -1.46
CA TYR A 152 5.78 7.28 -0.08
C TYR A 152 7.08 7.24 0.72
N ASP A 153 8.07 6.47 0.27
CA ASP A 153 9.43 6.43 0.82
C ASP A 153 10.45 7.21 -0.04
N THR A 154 9.96 7.87 -1.11
CA THR A 154 10.79 8.62 -2.06
C THR A 154 10.55 10.13 -1.94
N TYR A 155 9.29 10.55 -1.96
CA TYR A 155 8.95 11.96 -2.15
C TYR A 155 8.48 12.61 -0.85
N PRO A 156 8.90 13.87 -0.54
CA PRO A 156 8.28 14.68 0.50
C PRO A 156 6.81 14.98 0.14
N HIS A 157 6.02 15.38 1.13
CA HIS A 157 4.58 15.66 1.03
C HIS A 157 3.68 14.42 0.81
N LEU A 158 4.25 13.23 0.63
CA LEU A 158 3.49 11.97 0.54
C LEU A 158 3.59 11.22 1.87
N TYR A 159 2.46 10.91 2.47
CA TYR A 159 2.32 10.32 3.79
C TYR A 159 1.49 9.03 3.70
N GLY A 160 2.17 7.90 3.49
CA GLY A 160 1.52 6.58 3.38
C GLY A 160 0.89 6.14 4.69
N ILE A 161 -0.14 5.31 4.63
CA ILE A 161 -0.95 4.89 5.78
C ILE A 161 -0.16 4.15 6.86
N TYR A 162 0.99 3.55 6.52
CA TYR A 162 1.83 2.80 7.47
C TYR A 162 3.04 3.57 7.99
N GLY A 163 3.17 4.86 7.64
CA GLY A 163 4.31 5.69 8.04
C GLY A 163 5.57 5.42 7.22
N SER A 164 6.62 6.14 7.56
CA SER A 164 7.96 5.97 6.95
C SER A 164 9.04 6.59 7.83
N SER A 165 10.20 5.92 7.90
CA SER A 165 11.41 6.46 8.49
C SER A 165 12.46 6.89 7.45
N ALA A 166 12.12 6.77 6.17
CA ALA A 166 13.01 7.11 5.06
C ALA A 166 13.27 8.62 4.95
N PRO A 167 14.40 9.04 4.39
CA PRO A 167 14.74 10.46 4.20
C PRO A 167 13.77 11.21 3.29
N ARG A 168 13.17 10.55 2.29
CA ARG A 168 12.18 11.09 1.33
C ARG A 168 12.64 12.39 0.66
N THR A 169 13.81 12.31 0.02
CA THR A 169 14.47 13.48 -0.62
C THR A 169 13.99 13.74 -2.05
N GLY A 170 13.20 12.85 -2.63
CA GLY A 170 12.79 12.92 -4.03
C GLY A 170 13.78 12.28 -5.02
N ALA A 171 14.99 11.93 -4.57
CA ALA A 171 16.05 11.42 -5.45
C ALA A 171 15.99 9.90 -5.66
N ALA A 172 15.76 9.15 -4.58
CA ALA A 172 15.69 7.69 -4.60
C ALA A 172 14.81 7.20 -3.45
N PRO A 173 14.16 6.02 -3.59
CA PRO A 173 13.38 5.45 -2.50
C PRO A 173 14.27 5.07 -1.31
N GLY A 174 13.76 5.27 -0.11
CA GLY A 174 14.40 4.86 1.12
C GLY A 174 15.81 5.45 1.29
N TRP A 175 16.75 4.60 1.71
CA TRP A 175 18.16 4.97 1.88
C TRP A 175 18.94 4.54 0.65
N HIS A 176 19.22 5.50 -0.24
CA HIS A 176 19.99 5.28 -1.48
C HIS A 176 19.42 4.17 -2.40
N GLY A 177 18.11 4.10 -2.53
CA GLY A 177 17.41 3.10 -3.35
C GLY A 177 17.20 1.75 -2.67
N VAL A 178 17.33 1.70 -1.33
CA VAL A 178 17.06 0.53 -0.51
C VAL A 178 15.93 0.86 0.47
N LEU A 179 14.90 0.05 0.47
CA LEU A 179 13.83 0.04 1.48
C LEU A 179 14.12 -1.03 2.53
N TYR A 180 13.49 -0.91 3.69
CA TYR A 180 13.70 -1.85 4.79
C TYR A 180 12.35 -2.34 5.32
N GLY A 181 12.22 -3.66 5.49
CA GLY A 181 11.04 -4.33 6.04
C GLY A 181 11.41 -5.19 7.24
N GLY A 182 10.50 -5.30 8.20
CA GLY A 182 10.66 -6.19 9.34
C GLY A 182 10.24 -7.63 9.01
N THR A 183 10.52 -8.55 9.96
CA THR A 183 10.22 -9.98 9.84
C THR A 183 9.09 -10.41 10.79
N GLU A 184 8.35 -9.46 11.37
CA GLU A 184 7.33 -9.70 12.40
C GLU A 184 6.27 -10.72 11.99
N VAL A 185 5.83 -10.68 10.74
CA VAL A 185 4.83 -11.61 10.18
C VAL A 185 5.36 -13.04 10.24
N TYR A 186 6.57 -13.27 9.74
CA TYR A 186 7.15 -14.61 9.63
C TYR A 186 7.48 -15.19 11.00
N ARG A 187 7.99 -14.35 11.91
CA ARG A 187 8.25 -14.72 13.32
C ARG A 187 6.96 -15.09 14.05
N TRP A 188 5.89 -14.36 13.81
CA TRP A 188 4.59 -14.64 14.39
C TRP A 188 4.09 -16.04 13.98
N PHE A 189 4.10 -16.35 12.69
CA PHE A 189 3.68 -17.66 12.18
C PHE A 189 4.58 -18.80 12.66
N GLU A 190 5.90 -18.60 12.78
CA GLU A 190 6.82 -19.59 13.34
C GLU A 190 6.43 -19.93 14.79
N ARG A 191 6.22 -18.90 15.60
CA ARG A 191 5.86 -19.04 17.01
C ARG A 191 4.50 -19.71 17.20
N GLU A 192 3.47 -19.26 16.47
CA GLU A 192 2.09 -19.72 16.69
C GLU A 192 1.79 -21.06 16.03
N THR A 193 2.45 -21.40 14.94
CA THR A 193 2.13 -22.61 14.16
C THR A 193 3.20 -23.68 14.25
N GLY A 194 4.43 -23.34 14.62
CA GLY A 194 5.58 -24.24 14.58
C GLY A 194 5.99 -24.65 13.17
N ALA A 195 5.45 -24.02 12.13
CA ALA A 195 5.72 -24.33 10.73
C ALA A 195 7.19 -24.12 10.38
N ARG A 196 7.73 -24.96 9.49
CA ARG A 196 9.14 -24.96 9.10
C ARG A 196 9.36 -24.79 7.61
N THR A 197 8.36 -25.12 6.79
CA THR A 197 8.42 -25.00 5.35
C THR A 197 7.39 -24.00 4.87
N ALA A 198 7.85 -22.93 4.27
CA ALA A 198 6.97 -21.91 3.68
C ALA A 198 7.15 -21.85 2.16
N ALA A 199 6.05 -21.82 1.45
CA ALA A 199 6.05 -21.52 0.02
C ALA A 199 5.74 -20.05 -0.22
N VAL A 200 6.32 -19.49 -1.28
CA VAL A 200 6.02 -18.15 -1.78
C VAL A 200 5.57 -18.26 -3.22
N VAL A 201 4.33 -17.90 -3.51
CA VAL A 201 3.76 -18.01 -4.86
C VAL A 201 3.61 -16.61 -5.46
N SER A 202 4.19 -16.39 -6.64
CA SER A 202 4.16 -15.09 -7.31
C SER A 202 3.90 -15.19 -8.80
N TYR A 203 3.48 -14.07 -9.40
CA TYR A 203 3.53 -13.93 -10.85
C TYR A 203 4.95 -13.58 -11.34
N ASN A 204 5.24 -13.90 -12.59
CA ASN A 204 6.48 -13.50 -13.30
C ASN A 204 6.49 -11.99 -13.65
N GLN A 205 5.60 -11.19 -13.07
CA GLN A 205 5.50 -9.75 -13.22
C GLN A 205 6.44 -9.04 -12.22
N ALA A 206 7.04 -7.92 -12.64
CA ALA A 206 8.11 -7.26 -11.87
C ALA A 206 7.73 -6.93 -10.42
N ALA A 207 6.56 -6.33 -10.20
CA ALA A 207 6.08 -5.94 -8.87
C ALA A 207 5.81 -7.16 -7.97
N SER A 208 5.11 -8.18 -8.51
CA SER A 208 4.82 -9.43 -7.81
C SER A 208 6.12 -10.17 -7.43
N ALA A 209 7.05 -10.31 -8.38
CA ALA A 209 8.34 -10.96 -8.15
C ALA A 209 9.22 -10.17 -7.14
N ALA A 210 9.17 -8.84 -7.15
CA ALA A 210 9.89 -8.02 -6.17
C ALA A 210 9.36 -8.24 -4.75
N TYR A 211 8.04 -8.24 -4.58
CA TYR A 211 7.40 -8.54 -3.30
C TYR A 211 7.71 -9.97 -2.83
N ALA A 212 7.63 -10.96 -3.71
CA ALA A 212 7.97 -12.35 -3.40
C ALA A 212 9.42 -12.51 -2.91
N ARG A 213 10.38 -11.80 -3.52
CA ARG A 213 11.78 -11.79 -3.04
C ARG A 213 11.90 -11.25 -1.62
N LEU A 214 11.17 -10.19 -1.28
CA LEU A 214 11.13 -9.63 0.07
C LEU A 214 10.58 -10.66 1.07
N VAL A 215 9.43 -11.29 0.75
CA VAL A 215 8.83 -12.35 1.57
C VAL A 215 9.80 -13.52 1.76
N THR A 216 10.40 -14.02 0.69
CA THR A 216 11.41 -15.10 0.69
C THR A 216 12.60 -14.76 1.58
N GLN A 217 13.12 -13.54 1.49
CA GLN A 217 14.24 -13.07 2.32
C GLN A 217 13.84 -13.07 3.81
N GLY A 218 12.65 -12.56 4.12
CA GLY A 218 12.13 -12.49 5.48
C GLY A 218 11.92 -13.87 6.10
N LEU A 219 11.31 -14.79 5.37
CA LEU A 219 11.12 -16.18 5.80
C LEU A 219 12.45 -16.88 6.09
N ARG A 220 13.44 -16.73 5.20
CA ARG A 220 14.79 -17.31 5.42
C ARG A 220 15.49 -16.72 6.64
N ALA A 221 15.31 -15.43 6.91
CA ALA A 221 15.87 -14.78 8.09
C ALA A 221 15.26 -15.30 9.40
N GLU A 222 14.01 -15.76 9.38
CA GLU A 222 13.34 -16.42 10.51
C GLU A 222 13.48 -17.96 10.49
N GLY A 223 14.38 -18.50 9.65
CA GLY A 223 14.77 -19.92 9.69
C GLY A 223 13.88 -20.87 8.90
N TYR A 224 12.99 -20.40 8.06
CA TYR A 224 12.16 -21.27 7.22
C TYR A 224 12.96 -21.88 6.06
N ARG A 225 12.61 -23.12 5.71
CA ARG A 225 12.87 -23.67 4.38
C ARG A 225 11.86 -23.06 3.41
N VAL A 226 12.34 -22.36 2.39
CA VAL A 226 11.48 -21.66 1.46
C VAL A 226 11.41 -22.38 0.12
N VAL A 227 10.18 -22.64 -0.34
CA VAL A 227 9.83 -23.10 -1.69
C VAL A 227 9.34 -21.87 -2.47
N ASP A 228 10.02 -21.53 -3.55
CA ASP A 228 9.73 -20.32 -4.33
C ASP A 228 9.08 -20.73 -5.67
N GLU A 229 7.81 -20.37 -5.84
CA GLU A 229 6.99 -20.77 -7.00
C GLU A 229 6.59 -19.52 -7.79
N GLN A 230 6.92 -19.52 -9.08
CA GLN A 230 6.54 -18.44 -9.97
C GLN A 230 5.67 -18.93 -11.11
N VAL A 231 4.54 -18.27 -11.34
CA VAL A 231 3.61 -18.58 -12.44
C VAL A 231 3.59 -17.46 -13.48
N ASP A 232 3.28 -17.83 -14.71
CA ASP A 232 3.04 -16.86 -15.77
C ASP A 232 1.77 -16.06 -15.49
N PHE A 233 1.85 -14.73 -15.62
CA PHE A 233 0.72 -13.85 -15.34
C PHE A 233 -0.45 -14.07 -16.28
N ALA A 234 -0.18 -14.26 -17.57
CA ALA A 234 -1.21 -14.41 -18.58
C ALA A 234 -1.85 -15.82 -18.61
N LEU A 235 -1.03 -16.85 -18.36
CA LEU A 235 -1.43 -18.26 -18.41
C LEU A 235 -0.93 -19.03 -17.16
N PRO A 236 -1.39 -18.69 -15.96
CA PRO A 236 -0.88 -19.31 -14.74
C PRO A 236 -1.31 -20.78 -14.62
N ASN A 237 -0.33 -21.65 -14.33
CA ASN A 237 -0.56 -23.06 -14.06
C ASN A 237 -0.58 -23.35 -12.56
N PHE A 238 -1.62 -22.92 -11.88
CA PHE A 238 -1.77 -23.12 -10.43
C PHE A 238 -1.86 -24.59 -10.02
N ARG A 239 -2.29 -25.50 -10.90
CA ARG A 239 -2.34 -26.94 -10.59
C ARG A 239 -0.94 -27.55 -10.46
N ALA A 240 0.01 -27.13 -11.29
CA ALA A 240 1.41 -27.53 -11.15
C ALA A 240 1.99 -27.01 -9.83
N VAL A 241 1.77 -25.72 -9.53
CA VAL A 241 2.17 -25.14 -8.23
C VAL A 241 1.61 -25.94 -7.06
N ALA A 242 0.30 -26.20 -7.05
CA ALA A 242 -0.32 -26.98 -5.97
C ALA A 242 0.30 -28.38 -5.82
N ALA A 243 0.64 -29.05 -6.94
CA ALA A 243 1.32 -30.34 -6.90
C ALA A 243 2.73 -30.24 -6.27
N ASP A 244 3.47 -29.19 -6.60
CA ASP A 244 4.80 -28.93 -6.03
C ASP A 244 4.72 -28.56 -4.54
N LEU A 245 3.78 -27.72 -4.13
CA LEU A 245 3.51 -27.42 -2.71
C LEU A 245 3.29 -28.70 -1.89
N LYS A 246 2.48 -29.62 -2.43
CA LYS A 246 2.22 -30.92 -1.80
C LYS A 246 3.47 -31.79 -1.73
N ALA A 247 4.20 -31.90 -2.83
CA ALA A 247 5.42 -32.70 -2.91
C ALA A 247 6.53 -32.19 -1.98
N GLN A 248 6.62 -30.88 -1.82
CA GLN A 248 7.58 -30.21 -0.95
C GLN A 248 7.17 -30.17 0.53
N GLY A 249 5.91 -30.54 0.85
CA GLY A 249 5.39 -30.50 2.21
C GLY A 249 5.37 -29.09 2.77
N ALA A 250 4.80 -28.14 2.01
CA ALA A 250 4.65 -26.76 2.47
C ALA A 250 3.65 -26.70 3.65
N ASP A 251 4.07 -26.14 4.78
CA ASP A 251 3.23 -25.89 5.96
C ASP A 251 2.48 -24.57 5.85
N LEU A 252 3.15 -23.56 5.27
CA LEU A 252 2.63 -22.22 5.04
C LEU A 252 2.70 -21.89 3.55
N VAL A 253 1.76 -21.09 3.09
CA VAL A 253 1.78 -20.48 1.74
C VAL A 253 1.62 -18.98 1.88
N PHE A 254 2.60 -18.23 1.43
CA PHE A 254 2.52 -16.78 1.20
C PHE A 254 2.35 -16.51 -0.29
N ASP A 255 1.70 -15.43 -0.63
CA ASP A 255 1.50 -15.10 -2.05
C ASP A 255 1.68 -13.61 -2.37
N ALA A 256 2.03 -13.38 -3.62
CA ALA A 256 2.10 -12.07 -4.27
C ALA A 256 1.15 -12.05 -5.47
N LEU A 257 -0.07 -12.53 -5.27
CA LEU A 257 -1.13 -12.66 -6.27
C LEU A 257 -2.25 -11.65 -6.01
N ASP A 258 -3.00 -11.29 -7.04
CA ASP A 258 -4.25 -10.58 -6.89
C ASP A 258 -5.37 -11.52 -6.36
N THR A 259 -6.55 -10.98 -6.08
CA THR A 259 -7.68 -11.75 -5.56
C THR A 259 -8.06 -12.92 -6.48
N HIS A 260 -8.04 -12.68 -7.80
CA HIS A 260 -8.37 -13.72 -8.78
C HIS A 260 -7.33 -14.86 -8.80
N GLY A 261 -6.04 -14.53 -8.80
CA GLY A 261 -4.96 -15.51 -8.69
C GLY A 261 -5.03 -16.30 -7.39
N ASN A 262 -5.36 -15.63 -6.29
CA ASN A 262 -5.53 -16.26 -4.98
C ASN A 262 -6.66 -17.29 -4.96
N THR A 263 -7.83 -16.97 -5.51
CA THR A 263 -8.96 -17.91 -5.58
C THR A 263 -8.62 -19.12 -6.44
N ARG A 264 -7.97 -18.94 -7.60
CA ARG A 264 -7.54 -20.03 -8.48
C ARG A 264 -6.44 -20.91 -7.87
N LEU A 265 -5.52 -20.33 -7.11
CA LEU A 265 -4.53 -21.12 -6.35
C LEU A 265 -5.24 -21.98 -5.32
N CYS A 266 -6.19 -21.43 -4.56
CA CYS A 266 -7.00 -22.20 -3.60
C CYS A 266 -7.81 -23.32 -4.27
N GLU A 267 -8.45 -23.05 -5.41
CA GLU A 267 -9.15 -24.09 -6.18
C GLU A 267 -8.19 -25.24 -6.54
N ALA A 268 -7.00 -24.92 -7.05
CA ALA A 268 -5.99 -25.91 -7.39
C ALA A 268 -5.46 -26.68 -6.16
N MET A 269 -5.29 -26.01 -5.01
CA MET A 269 -4.88 -26.64 -3.76
C MET A 269 -5.91 -27.65 -3.29
N ASP A 270 -7.20 -27.32 -3.33
CA ASP A 270 -8.28 -28.25 -2.95
C ASP A 270 -8.37 -29.44 -3.93
N GLU A 271 -8.27 -29.20 -5.25
CA GLU A 271 -8.29 -30.28 -6.27
C GLU A 271 -7.13 -31.27 -6.10
N VAL A 272 -5.94 -30.81 -5.75
CA VAL A 272 -4.73 -31.66 -5.56
C VAL A 272 -4.69 -32.27 -4.16
N GLY A 273 -5.48 -31.74 -3.23
CA GLY A 273 -5.48 -32.13 -1.81
C GLY A 273 -4.22 -31.66 -1.10
N VAL A 274 -3.91 -30.38 -1.22
CA VAL A 274 -2.86 -29.69 -0.45
C VAL A 274 -3.44 -29.26 0.89
N HIS A 275 -2.80 -29.65 1.98
CA HIS A 275 -3.18 -29.24 3.33
C HIS A 275 -2.07 -28.39 3.93
N VAL A 276 -2.39 -27.15 4.25
CA VAL A 276 -1.47 -26.21 4.91
C VAL A 276 -2.04 -25.73 6.23
N THR A 277 -1.17 -25.35 7.15
CA THR A 277 -1.57 -24.76 8.42
C THR A 277 -2.11 -23.36 8.21
N ALA A 278 -1.50 -22.60 7.29
CA ALA A 278 -1.98 -21.29 6.91
C ALA A 278 -1.65 -20.95 5.44
N LYS A 279 -2.63 -20.40 4.74
CA LYS A 279 -2.44 -19.65 3.52
C LYS A 279 -2.56 -18.17 3.85
N VAL A 280 -1.41 -17.51 3.92
CA VAL A 280 -1.33 -16.08 4.26
C VAL A 280 -1.46 -15.27 2.99
N THR A 281 -2.59 -14.62 2.84
CA THR A 281 -2.88 -13.78 1.67
C THR A 281 -2.70 -12.30 1.99
N ASN A 282 -2.66 -11.46 0.95
CA ASN A 282 -2.46 -10.04 1.13
C ASN A 282 -3.75 -9.32 1.59
N VAL A 283 -3.62 -8.06 2.00
CA VAL A 283 -4.72 -7.24 2.55
C VAL A 283 -5.88 -7.02 1.56
N GLN A 284 -5.68 -7.16 0.25
CA GLN A 284 -6.75 -7.06 -0.76
C GLN A 284 -7.82 -8.15 -0.56
N ASN A 285 -7.42 -9.30 -0.04
CA ASN A 285 -8.32 -10.42 0.24
C ASN A 285 -8.95 -10.33 1.65
N TRP A 286 -8.60 -9.33 2.45
CA TRP A 286 -9.20 -9.12 3.76
C TRP A 286 -10.55 -8.39 3.61
N SER A 287 -11.55 -9.15 3.18
CA SER A 287 -12.87 -8.61 2.86
C SER A 287 -14.00 -9.56 3.31
N SER A 288 -15.22 -9.04 3.38
CA SER A 288 -16.42 -9.83 3.69
C SER A 288 -16.87 -10.72 2.52
N THR A 289 -16.23 -10.61 1.36
CA THR A 289 -16.61 -11.36 0.15
C THR A 289 -15.96 -12.74 0.04
N VAL A 290 -15.07 -13.11 0.97
CA VAL A 290 -14.31 -14.37 0.95
C VAL A 290 -15.18 -15.61 0.76
N SER A 291 -16.33 -15.71 1.46
CA SER A 291 -17.21 -16.87 1.32
C SER A 291 -17.74 -17.04 -0.12
N ARG A 292 -18.01 -15.94 -0.82
CA ARG A 292 -18.44 -15.93 -2.22
C ARG A 292 -17.26 -16.18 -3.16
N ASP A 293 -16.16 -15.47 -2.97
CA ASP A 293 -15.02 -15.47 -3.88
C ASP A 293 -14.29 -16.82 -3.87
N TYR A 294 -14.22 -17.49 -2.70
CA TYR A 294 -13.62 -18.82 -2.51
C TYR A 294 -14.66 -19.92 -2.37
N ALA A 295 -15.86 -19.76 -2.96
CA ALA A 295 -16.95 -20.75 -2.83
C ALA A 295 -16.58 -22.15 -3.35
N LYS A 296 -15.66 -22.25 -4.33
CA LYS A 296 -15.23 -23.52 -4.92
C LYS A 296 -14.07 -24.18 -4.20
N SER A 297 -13.50 -23.55 -3.20
CA SER A 297 -12.32 -24.03 -2.47
C SER A 297 -12.53 -23.97 -0.95
N PRO A 298 -13.51 -24.71 -0.38
CA PRO A 298 -13.88 -24.59 1.01
C PRO A 298 -12.78 -25.05 1.99
N VAL A 299 -11.89 -25.98 1.60
CA VAL A 299 -10.80 -26.44 2.46
C VAL A 299 -9.73 -25.35 2.56
N CYS A 300 -9.22 -24.87 1.42
CA CYS A 300 -8.25 -23.78 1.38
C CYS A 300 -8.81 -22.51 2.01
N ARG A 301 -10.08 -22.15 1.74
CA ARG A 301 -10.74 -20.97 2.34
C ARG A 301 -10.65 -20.95 3.86
N ASN A 302 -10.83 -22.08 4.54
CA ASN A 302 -10.71 -22.16 5.99
C ASN A 302 -9.25 -22.19 6.51
N THR A 303 -8.27 -22.15 5.61
CA THR A 303 -6.85 -21.94 5.95
C THR A 303 -6.37 -20.53 5.64
N LEU A 304 -7.27 -19.61 5.22
CA LEU A 304 -6.89 -18.21 4.91
C LEU A 304 -6.56 -17.43 6.17
N TRP A 305 -5.42 -16.76 6.11
CA TRP A 305 -4.95 -15.82 7.10
C TRP A 305 -4.56 -14.52 6.41
N VAL A 306 -4.66 -13.43 7.16
CA VAL A 306 -4.23 -12.10 6.74
C VAL A 306 -3.48 -11.42 7.87
N THR A 307 -2.56 -10.53 7.51
CA THR A 307 -1.79 -9.72 8.44
C THR A 307 -1.76 -8.28 7.99
N GLY A 308 -1.61 -7.35 8.92
CA GLY A 308 -1.57 -5.93 8.58
C GLY A 308 -1.18 -5.03 9.75
N SER A 309 -1.19 -3.74 9.48
CA SER A 309 -0.89 -2.67 10.43
C SER A 309 -2.15 -1.89 10.85
N SER A 310 -3.31 -2.48 10.63
CA SER A 310 -4.61 -1.90 10.97
C SER A 310 -5.50 -2.94 11.65
N ARG A 311 -6.39 -2.48 12.54
CA ARG A 311 -7.31 -3.33 13.28
C ARG A 311 -8.24 -4.05 12.32
N ASN A 312 -8.53 -5.33 12.61
CA ASN A 312 -9.50 -6.10 11.83
C ASN A 312 -10.83 -5.36 11.71
N TYR A 313 -11.28 -5.11 10.49
CA TYR A 313 -12.55 -4.44 10.22
C TYR A 313 -13.78 -5.19 10.77
N ALA A 314 -13.62 -6.45 11.10
CA ALA A 314 -14.67 -7.28 11.69
C ALA A 314 -14.66 -7.29 13.23
N ASP A 315 -13.71 -6.59 13.88
CA ASP A 315 -13.63 -6.47 15.33
C ASP A 315 -14.63 -5.42 15.85
N GLU A 316 -15.91 -5.75 15.83
CA GLU A 316 -17.00 -4.85 16.27
C GLU A 316 -17.02 -4.60 17.78
N HIS A 317 -16.16 -5.25 18.57
CA HIS A 317 -15.97 -4.90 19.98
C HIS A 317 -15.29 -3.54 20.12
N HIS A 318 -14.46 -3.17 19.15
CA HIS A 318 -13.78 -1.88 19.15
C HIS A 318 -14.70 -0.73 18.71
N PRO A 319 -14.85 0.36 19.49
CA PRO A 319 -15.81 1.45 19.20
C PRO A 319 -15.60 2.10 17.82
N ALA A 320 -14.36 2.35 17.43
CA ALA A 320 -14.06 2.98 16.14
C ALA A 320 -14.34 2.06 14.94
N VAL A 321 -14.26 0.73 15.13
CA VAL A 321 -14.68 -0.24 14.11
C VAL A 321 -16.18 -0.25 13.95
N ARG A 322 -16.94 -0.18 15.06
CA ARG A 322 -18.41 -0.04 14.98
C ARG A 322 -18.85 1.22 14.22
N GLU A 323 -18.24 2.38 14.56
CA GLU A 323 -18.52 3.64 13.86
C GLU A 323 -18.28 3.50 12.35
N PHE A 324 -17.17 2.89 11.96
CA PHE A 324 -16.85 2.59 10.57
C PHE A 324 -17.89 1.66 9.94
N ARG A 325 -18.24 0.54 10.59
CA ARG A 325 -19.20 -0.45 10.09
C ARG A 325 -20.60 0.15 9.90
N GLU A 326 -21.06 0.95 10.85
CA GLU A 326 -22.33 1.66 10.78
C GLU A 326 -22.37 2.62 9.58
N ALA A 327 -21.27 3.34 9.33
CA ALA A 327 -21.18 4.26 8.19
C ALA A 327 -21.12 3.54 6.84
N MET A 328 -20.53 2.35 6.77
CA MET A 328 -20.47 1.54 5.55
C MET A 328 -21.82 0.86 5.22
N GLY A 329 -22.68 0.67 6.21
CA GLY A 329 -24.00 0.02 6.05
C GLY A 329 -23.92 -1.46 5.68
N GLU A 330 -24.92 -1.96 4.94
CA GLU A 330 -25.09 -3.40 4.63
C GLU A 330 -24.23 -3.89 3.45
N GLY A 331 -23.40 -3.04 2.86
CA GLY A 331 -22.54 -3.40 1.72
C GLY A 331 -21.38 -4.33 2.09
N SER A 332 -20.66 -4.80 1.06
CA SER A 332 -19.39 -5.51 1.26
C SER A 332 -18.37 -4.60 1.93
N VAL A 333 -17.68 -5.13 2.93
CA VAL A 333 -16.69 -4.38 3.71
C VAL A 333 -15.33 -5.06 3.62
N SER A 334 -14.28 -4.24 3.57
CA SER A 334 -12.90 -4.70 3.48
C SER A 334 -11.97 -3.92 4.40
N GLN A 335 -10.79 -4.49 4.63
CA GLN A 335 -9.73 -3.86 5.40
C GLN A 335 -9.26 -2.54 4.78
N TRP A 336 -9.18 -2.50 3.45
CA TRP A 336 -8.79 -1.27 2.76
C TRP A 336 -9.83 -0.15 2.86
N GLN A 337 -11.12 -0.47 3.00
CA GLN A 337 -12.12 0.55 3.31
C GLN A 337 -11.92 1.13 4.72
N LEU A 338 -11.59 0.28 5.72
CA LEU A 338 -11.26 0.76 7.06
C LEU A 338 -10.00 1.64 7.05
N GLU A 339 -8.96 1.28 6.27
CA GLU A 339 -7.76 2.10 6.15
C GLU A 339 -8.04 3.44 5.44
N GLY A 340 -8.88 3.46 4.42
CA GLY A 340 -9.35 4.70 3.78
C GLY A 340 -10.15 5.60 4.72
N TRP A 341 -11.02 5.01 5.54
CA TRP A 341 -11.72 5.69 6.62
C TRP A 341 -10.72 6.31 7.62
N ALA A 342 -9.71 5.55 8.06
CA ALA A 342 -8.66 6.02 8.96
C ALA A 342 -7.81 7.14 8.34
N ALA A 343 -7.52 7.09 7.04
CA ALA A 343 -6.83 8.15 6.31
C ALA A 343 -7.63 9.46 6.30
N ALA A 344 -8.94 9.38 6.07
CA ALA A 344 -9.83 10.55 6.11
C ALA A 344 -10.00 11.11 7.53
N MET A 345 -10.03 10.24 8.55
CA MET A 345 -9.93 10.67 9.96
C MET A 345 -8.64 11.45 10.20
N TRP A 346 -7.52 10.92 9.74
CA TRP A 346 -6.20 11.56 9.94
C TRP A 346 -6.17 12.96 9.35
N PHE A 347 -6.60 13.11 8.09
CA PHE A 347 -6.72 14.43 7.49
C PHE A 347 -7.65 15.36 8.29
N THR A 348 -8.81 14.85 8.75
CA THR A 348 -9.81 15.64 9.51
C THR A 348 -9.25 16.10 10.85
N ASP A 349 -8.54 15.22 11.58
CA ASP A 349 -7.94 15.56 12.87
C ASP A 349 -6.82 16.59 12.71
N ALA A 350 -5.99 16.47 11.65
CA ALA A 350 -4.99 17.46 11.28
C ALA A 350 -5.62 18.82 10.94
N ALA A 351 -6.67 18.80 10.14
CA ALA A 351 -7.37 20.02 9.74
C ALA A 351 -8.05 20.73 10.94
N ARG A 352 -8.68 19.99 11.85
CA ARG A 352 -9.25 20.54 13.10
C ARG A 352 -8.20 21.15 13.99
N SER A 353 -7.06 20.48 14.16
CA SER A 353 -5.93 21.04 14.92
C SER A 353 -5.47 22.38 14.34
N CYS A 354 -5.36 22.47 13.02
CA CYS A 354 -4.95 23.70 12.34
C CYS A 354 -6.00 24.83 12.47
N LEU A 355 -7.29 24.52 12.40
CA LEU A 355 -8.36 25.50 12.60
C LEU A 355 -8.35 26.02 14.02
N ALA A 356 -8.10 25.17 15.02
CA ALA A 356 -7.92 25.59 16.41
C ALA A 356 -6.69 26.49 16.61
N GLU A 357 -5.63 26.36 15.79
CA GLU A 357 -4.46 27.25 15.74
C GLU A 357 -4.74 28.57 14.97
N GLY A 358 -5.93 28.72 14.34
CA GLY A 358 -6.40 29.92 13.66
C GLY A 358 -6.41 29.87 12.13
N SER A 359 -5.77 28.89 11.47
CA SER A 359 -5.81 28.80 10.00
C SER A 359 -5.53 27.41 9.45
N LEU A 360 -6.33 26.99 8.49
CA LEU A 360 -6.13 25.75 7.74
C LEU A 360 -5.17 26.00 6.56
N THR A 361 -3.93 25.59 6.69
CA THR A 361 -2.92 25.62 5.62
C THR A 361 -2.31 24.24 5.43
N ARG A 362 -1.80 23.93 4.21
CA ARG A 362 -1.08 22.67 3.94
C ARG A 362 0.11 22.49 4.87
N ALA A 363 0.89 23.55 5.11
CA ALA A 363 2.02 23.51 6.02
C ALA A 363 1.62 23.16 7.46
N CYS A 364 0.46 23.63 7.94
CA CYS A 364 -0.05 23.25 9.25
C CYS A 364 -0.44 21.77 9.29
N VAL A 365 -1.18 21.31 8.29
CA VAL A 365 -1.57 19.88 8.18
C VAL A 365 -0.33 18.98 8.19
N GLU A 366 0.71 19.33 7.45
CA GLU A 366 1.95 18.57 7.43
C GLU A 366 2.72 18.62 8.76
N ARG A 367 2.70 19.73 9.48
CA ARG A 367 3.26 19.77 10.86
C ARG A 367 2.55 18.77 11.76
N PHE A 368 1.22 18.70 11.68
CA PHE A 368 0.46 17.72 12.46
C PHE A 368 0.85 16.27 12.08
N VAL A 369 0.96 15.96 10.80
CA VAL A 369 1.33 14.62 10.31
C VAL A 369 2.77 14.24 10.71
N ASN A 370 3.69 15.20 10.69
CA ASN A 370 5.11 15.00 11.06
C ASN A 370 5.39 15.20 12.56
N ARG A 371 4.37 15.30 13.42
CA ARG A 371 4.59 15.43 14.86
C ARG A 371 5.26 14.20 15.46
N ALA A 372 5.94 14.37 16.61
CA ALA A 372 6.63 13.27 17.28
C ALA A 372 5.68 12.20 17.82
N GLU A 373 4.45 12.58 18.18
CA GLU A 373 3.44 11.66 18.68
C GLU A 373 2.85 10.84 17.52
N PRO A 374 2.83 9.49 17.66
CA PRO A 374 2.30 8.65 16.61
C PRO A 374 0.79 8.82 16.47
N TYR A 375 0.30 8.72 15.25
CA TYR A 375 -1.11 8.72 14.96
C TYR A 375 -1.67 7.28 14.90
N THR A 376 -2.83 7.04 15.52
CA THR A 376 -3.42 5.69 15.59
C THR A 376 -4.84 5.62 15.04
N ALA A 377 -5.41 6.71 14.54
CA ALA A 377 -6.81 6.78 14.13
C ALA A 377 -7.77 6.16 15.18
N ARG A 378 -7.62 6.59 16.45
CA ARG A 378 -8.39 6.03 17.59
C ARG A 378 -8.21 4.52 17.79
N GLY A 379 -7.05 3.96 17.48
CA GLY A 379 -6.74 2.53 17.60
C GLY A 379 -7.13 1.68 16.38
N LEU A 380 -7.50 2.31 15.26
CA LEU A 380 -7.70 1.60 13.98
C LEU A 380 -6.37 1.26 13.29
N LEU A 381 -5.31 2.03 13.53
CA LEU A 381 -3.98 1.83 12.96
C LEU A 381 -2.98 1.52 14.07
N LEU A 382 -1.96 0.71 13.75
CA LEU A 382 -0.72 0.71 14.54
C LEU A 382 -0.14 2.13 14.59
N PRO A 383 0.68 2.46 15.60
CA PRO A 383 1.25 3.79 15.74
C PRO A 383 2.02 4.24 14.49
N VAL A 384 1.48 5.19 13.73
CA VAL A 384 2.06 5.70 12.48
C VAL A 384 2.91 6.93 12.76
N ARG A 385 4.13 6.96 12.22
CA ARG A 385 5.07 8.08 12.30
C ARG A 385 5.75 8.37 10.98
N PHE A 386 6.17 9.63 10.83
CA PHE A 386 7.09 10.06 9.78
C PHE A 386 8.32 10.65 10.43
N GLU A 387 9.37 9.86 10.49
CA GLU A 387 10.65 10.22 11.10
C GLU A 387 11.72 10.13 10.01
N ARG A 388 12.47 11.21 9.79
CA ARG A 388 13.54 11.20 8.79
C ARG A 388 14.84 10.74 9.44
N LEU A 389 15.13 9.45 9.35
CA LEU A 389 16.37 8.91 9.88
C LEU A 389 17.49 8.97 8.82
N PRO A 390 18.70 9.41 9.20
CA PRO A 390 19.84 9.46 8.29
C PRO A 390 20.30 8.06 7.86
N GLU A 391 20.11 7.06 8.71
CA GLU A 391 20.47 5.67 8.47
C GLU A 391 19.28 4.75 8.82
N PRO A 392 19.14 3.62 8.12
CA PRO A 392 18.07 2.67 8.44
C PRO A 392 18.31 2.04 9.81
N PRO A 393 17.28 1.91 10.64
CA PRO A 393 17.41 1.21 11.91
C PRO A 393 17.67 -0.29 11.67
N LYS A 394 18.52 -0.89 12.51
CA LYS A 394 18.85 -2.33 12.41
C LYS A 394 17.71 -3.24 12.82
N THR A 395 16.89 -2.76 13.74
CA THR A 395 15.72 -3.46 14.29
C THR A 395 14.55 -2.52 14.41
N ARG A 396 13.33 -3.07 14.42
CA ARG A 396 12.13 -2.32 14.78
C ARG A 396 11.34 -3.06 15.85
N HIS A 397 10.77 -2.32 16.77
CA HIS A 397 9.74 -2.83 17.66
C HIS A 397 8.40 -2.51 17.04
N THR A 398 7.61 -3.53 16.76
CA THR A 398 6.31 -3.37 16.09
C THR A 398 5.34 -4.44 16.56
N CYS A 399 4.06 -4.15 16.49
CA CYS A 399 2.99 -5.10 16.72
C CYS A 399 2.42 -5.57 15.36
N LEU A 400 1.51 -6.53 15.41
CA LEU A 400 0.92 -7.13 14.22
C LEU A 400 -0.57 -7.39 14.43
N SER A 401 -1.39 -6.96 13.49
CA SER A 401 -2.78 -7.39 13.39
C SER A 401 -2.84 -8.66 12.55
N VAL A 402 -3.46 -9.70 13.09
CA VAL A 402 -3.62 -11.00 12.42
C VAL A 402 -5.05 -11.46 12.51
N ALA A 403 -5.62 -11.90 11.40
CA ALA A 403 -6.94 -12.52 11.39
C ALA A 403 -6.95 -13.80 10.55
N ARG A 404 -7.80 -14.75 10.96
CA ARG A 404 -8.07 -16.00 10.26
C ARG A 404 -9.51 -16.05 9.80
N TRP A 405 -9.74 -16.52 8.58
CA TRP A 405 -11.09 -16.78 8.10
C TRP A 405 -11.68 -18.03 8.75
N GLN A 406 -12.95 -17.93 9.12
CA GLN A 406 -13.78 -19.04 9.60
C GLN A 406 -15.15 -18.93 8.96
N ASP A 407 -15.64 -19.98 8.31
CA ASP A 407 -16.87 -19.93 7.51
C ASP A 407 -18.12 -19.52 8.29
N ASP A 408 -18.16 -19.83 9.59
CA ASP A 408 -19.26 -19.51 10.49
C ASP A 408 -19.16 -18.11 11.14
N ARG A 409 -17.97 -17.48 11.11
CA ARG A 409 -17.70 -16.22 11.83
C ARG A 409 -17.05 -15.12 11.00
N GLY A 410 -16.62 -15.43 9.77
CA GLY A 410 -15.84 -14.49 8.95
C GLY A 410 -14.40 -14.35 9.44
N TRP A 411 -13.84 -13.14 9.36
CA TRP A 411 -12.48 -12.85 9.81
C TRP A 411 -12.41 -12.68 11.33
N VAL A 412 -11.79 -13.64 12.00
CA VAL A 412 -11.61 -13.67 13.45
C VAL A 412 -10.19 -13.25 13.79
N THR A 413 -10.05 -12.21 14.61
CA THR A 413 -8.76 -11.74 15.13
C THR A 413 -8.05 -12.85 15.90
N GLN A 414 -6.76 -13.06 15.60
CA GLN A 414 -5.89 -14.06 16.22
C GLN A 414 -4.73 -13.41 16.98
N GLY A 415 -4.14 -12.35 16.45
CA GLY A 415 -3.10 -11.56 17.09
C GLY A 415 -3.64 -10.17 17.45
N ASP A 416 -3.49 -9.77 18.70
CA ASP A 416 -3.91 -8.45 19.17
C ASP A 416 -2.82 -7.42 18.83
N MET A 417 -3.18 -6.47 17.96
CA MET A 417 -2.26 -5.43 17.52
C MET A 417 -1.79 -4.48 18.63
N ASP A 418 -2.43 -4.50 19.80
CA ASP A 418 -2.02 -3.65 20.94
C ASP A 418 -1.00 -4.38 21.85
N THR A 419 -0.93 -5.71 21.80
CA THR A 419 -0.11 -6.53 22.69
C THR A 419 0.80 -7.52 21.99
N ASP A 420 0.47 -7.94 20.77
CA ASP A 420 1.25 -8.92 20.01
C ASP A 420 2.41 -8.28 19.27
N CYS A 421 3.39 -7.82 20.06
CA CYS A 421 4.52 -7.02 19.58
C CYS A 421 5.83 -7.80 19.68
N ALA A 422 6.75 -7.51 18.77
CA ALA A 422 8.08 -8.09 18.75
C ALA A 422 9.13 -7.08 18.30
N THR A 423 10.36 -7.27 18.76
CA THR A 423 11.53 -6.60 18.18
C THR A 423 12.14 -7.52 17.13
N VAL A 424 12.15 -7.08 15.90
CA VAL A 424 12.57 -7.87 14.74
C VAL A 424 13.69 -7.17 13.96
N PRO A 425 14.54 -7.92 13.24
CA PRO A 425 15.51 -7.31 12.34
C PRO A 425 14.80 -6.60 11.19
N GLN A 426 15.45 -5.56 10.67
CA GLN A 426 15.08 -4.92 9.42
C GLN A 426 15.97 -5.39 8.29
N LEU A 427 15.36 -5.88 7.22
CA LEU A 427 16.06 -6.41 6.05
C LEU A 427 15.93 -5.43 4.89
N GLY A 428 17.07 -5.09 4.29
CA GLY A 428 17.10 -4.20 3.14
C GLY A 428 16.71 -4.91 1.85
N TYR A 429 15.91 -4.25 1.02
CA TYR A 429 15.55 -4.73 -0.30
C TYR A 429 15.50 -3.58 -1.31
N ARG A 430 15.67 -3.89 -2.60
CA ARG A 430 15.48 -2.93 -3.69
C ARG A 430 14.11 -3.16 -4.33
N PRO A 431 13.24 -2.14 -4.35
CA PRO A 431 11.91 -2.23 -4.96
C PRO A 431 11.95 -2.40 -6.47
#